data_d1c733c99f8d150990484da2ebb5caf5
#
_entry.id   d1c733c99f8d150990484da2ebb5caf5
#
_cell.length_a   1.000
_cell.length_b   1.000
_cell.length_c   1.000
_cell.angle_alpha   90.00
_cell.angle_beta   90.00
_cell.angle_gamma   90.00
#
_symmetry.space_group_name_H-M   'P 1'
#
loop_
_entity.id
_entity.type
_entity.pdbx_description
1 polymer ?
#
loop_
_entity_poly.entity_id
_entity_poly.type
_entity_poly.pdbx_seq_one_letter_code
_entity_poly.pdbx_strand_id
1 'polypeptide(L)'
;MGISHAYGTPSTEKEATELIEKAIDLGCTFFDTAEVYGTADNPHHNEELIGKILKKHRDNVVIATKFGIGFDTESKTVNKSLIPNSKPEVIRKSVENSLRRLGTDHIDLYYQHRYDPNVPIEEVAGVMADLIKEGKITHWGLSETNEELIRKANAVCPITAIQNRYSMMARHYEN
;
A
#
# COMPACT_ATOMS: atom_id res chain seq x y z
N MET A 1 -3.49 -5.02 -6.30
CA MET A 1 -4.54 -5.21 -7.35
C MET A 1 -4.67 -3.97 -8.19
N GLY A 2 -4.49 -4.07 -9.50
CA GLY A 2 -4.56 -2.91 -10.41
C GLY A 2 -5.94 -2.74 -11.05
N ILE A 3 -7.04 -2.73 -10.26
CA ILE A 3 -8.41 -2.64 -10.81
C ILE A 3 -8.69 -1.26 -11.40
N SER A 4 -8.03 -0.24 -10.88
CA SER A 4 -8.17 1.15 -11.36
C SER A 4 -6.84 1.77 -11.77
N HIS A 5 -5.79 0.98 -11.96
CA HIS A 5 -4.44 1.50 -12.18
C HIS A 5 -3.63 0.60 -13.12
N ALA A 6 -2.83 1.20 -14.02
CA ALA A 6 -1.74 0.63 -14.81
C ALA A 6 -2.11 -0.38 -15.93
N TYR A 7 -3.26 -1.01 -15.91
CA TYR A 7 -3.60 -2.11 -16.83
C TYR A 7 -4.86 -1.84 -17.66
N GLY A 8 -4.87 -0.73 -18.40
CA GLY A 8 -5.97 -0.37 -19.28
C GLY A 8 -7.04 0.49 -18.61
N THR A 9 -8.27 0.39 -19.10
CA THR A 9 -9.41 1.15 -18.57
C THR A 9 -9.77 0.66 -17.17
N PRO A 10 -9.95 1.55 -16.18
CA PRO A 10 -10.42 1.17 -14.85
C PRO A 10 -11.72 0.36 -14.91
N SER A 11 -11.79 -0.68 -14.08
CA SER A 11 -13.01 -1.47 -13.93
C SER A 11 -14.13 -0.62 -13.34
N THR A 12 -15.35 -0.85 -13.76
CA THR A 12 -16.54 -0.29 -13.12
C THR A 12 -16.72 -0.89 -11.72
N GLU A 13 -17.46 -0.21 -10.85
CA GLU A 13 -17.76 -0.73 -9.50
C GLU A 13 -18.46 -2.10 -9.57
N LYS A 14 -19.33 -2.29 -10.55
CA LYS A 14 -20.01 -3.59 -10.78
C LYS A 14 -19.03 -4.71 -11.12
N GLU A 15 -18.16 -4.49 -12.12
CA GLU A 15 -17.15 -5.49 -12.54
C GLU A 15 -16.18 -5.81 -11.41
N ALA A 16 -15.71 -4.79 -10.68
CA ALA A 16 -14.84 -4.98 -9.52
C ALA A 16 -15.53 -5.76 -8.41
N THR A 17 -16.81 -5.50 -8.16
CA THR A 17 -17.61 -6.23 -7.16
C THR A 17 -17.74 -7.69 -7.55
N GLU A 18 -18.19 -7.98 -8.77
CA GLU A 18 -18.34 -9.36 -9.27
C GLU A 18 -17.02 -10.14 -9.21
N LEU A 19 -15.90 -9.50 -9.58
CA LEU A 19 -14.57 -10.10 -9.53
C LEU A 19 -14.12 -10.42 -8.10
N ILE A 20 -14.23 -9.45 -7.18
CA ILE A 20 -13.77 -9.61 -5.79
C ILE A 20 -14.64 -10.62 -5.04
N GLU A 21 -15.96 -10.56 -5.18
CA GLU A 21 -16.88 -11.54 -4.59
C GLU A 21 -16.54 -12.96 -5.07
N LYS A 22 -16.33 -13.11 -6.37
CA LYS A 22 -15.94 -14.42 -6.94
C LYS A 22 -14.58 -14.89 -6.43
N ALA A 23 -13.62 -13.99 -6.23
CA ALA A 23 -12.32 -14.33 -5.66
C ALA A 23 -12.47 -14.82 -4.20
N ILE A 24 -13.30 -14.15 -3.40
CA ILE A 24 -13.60 -14.55 -2.01
C ILE A 24 -14.27 -15.93 -1.99
N ASP A 25 -15.27 -16.17 -2.82
CA ASP A 25 -15.94 -17.47 -2.95
C ASP A 25 -14.98 -18.61 -3.29
N LEU A 26 -13.91 -18.30 -4.03
CA LEU A 26 -12.85 -19.25 -4.39
C LEU A 26 -11.73 -19.35 -3.33
N GLY A 27 -11.88 -18.69 -2.18
CA GLY A 27 -10.94 -18.77 -1.07
C GLY A 27 -9.83 -17.73 -1.08
N CYS A 28 -9.89 -16.68 -1.92
CA CYS A 28 -8.96 -15.57 -1.85
C CYS A 28 -9.29 -14.71 -0.63
N THR A 29 -8.33 -14.60 0.30
CA THR A 29 -8.50 -13.84 1.55
C THR A 29 -7.55 -12.66 1.67
N PHE A 30 -6.59 -12.49 0.76
CA PHE A 30 -5.58 -11.42 0.82
C PHE A 30 -5.76 -10.44 -0.34
N PHE A 31 -6.00 -9.16 -0.01
CA PHE A 31 -6.25 -8.09 -0.98
C PHE A 31 -5.23 -6.96 -0.79
N ASP A 32 -4.40 -6.75 -1.81
CA ASP A 32 -3.33 -5.75 -1.83
C ASP A 32 -3.70 -4.55 -2.71
N THR A 33 -3.58 -3.34 -2.17
CA THR A 33 -3.77 -2.07 -2.87
C THR A 33 -2.64 -1.09 -2.56
N ALA A 34 -2.81 0.18 -2.86
CA ALA A 34 -1.95 1.27 -2.44
C ALA A 34 -2.70 2.61 -2.51
N GLU A 35 -2.28 3.59 -1.70
CA GLU A 35 -2.88 4.93 -1.67
C GLU A 35 -2.82 5.65 -3.03
N VAL A 36 -1.83 5.29 -3.88
CA VAL A 36 -1.62 5.92 -5.20
C VAL A 36 -2.16 5.10 -6.38
N TYR A 37 -2.93 4.03 -6.11
CA TYR A 37 -3.55 3.27 -7.19
C TYR A 37 -4.89 3.92 -7.58
N GLY A 38 -4.87 4.62 -8.69
CA GLY A 38 -6.03 5.32 -9.21
C GLY A 38 -5.79 5.93 -10.58
N THR A 39 -6.69 6.78 -10.99
CA THR A 39 -6.63 7.55 -12.23
C THR A 39 -6.03 8.93 -11.99
N ALA A 40 -5.73 9.68 -13.07
CA ALA A 40 -5.26 11.06 -12.94
C ALA A 40 -6.28 11.96 -12.21
N ASP A 41 -7.58 11.70 -12.41
CA ASP A 41 -8.67 12.47 -11.81
C ASP A 41 -9.00 12.02 -10.38
N ASN A 42 -8.75 10.74 -10.05
CA ASN A 42 -8.91 10.20 -8.71
C ASN A 42 -7.76 9.25 -8.37
N PRO A 43 -6.63 9.78 -7.85
CA PRO A 43 -5.43 9.00 -7.58
C PRO A 43 -5.57 7.96 -6.45
N HIS A 44 -6.66 8.00 -5.72
CA HIS A 44 -6.95 7.10 -4.59
C HIS A 44 -8.11 6.13 -4.87
N HIS A 45 -8.63 6.12 -6.08
CA HIS A 45 -9.84 5.40 -6.48
C HIS A 45 -9.83 3.91 -6.09
N ASN A 46 -8.67 3.25 -6.16
CA ASN A 46 -8.60 1.82 -5.89
C ASN A 46 -8.88 1.48 -4.41
N GLU A 47 -8.38 2.28 -3.46
CA GLU A 47 -8.72 2.08 -2.04
C GLU A 47 -10.20 2.34 -1.76
N GLU A 48 -10.78 3.37 -2.37
CA GLU A 48 -12.21 3.69 -2.23
C GLU A 48 -13.11 2.58 -2.76
N LEU A 49 -12.77 2.05 -3.95
CA LEU A 49 -13.51 0.98 -4.61
C LEU A 49 -13.43 -0.32 -3.81
N ILE A 50 -12.21 -0.73 -3.43
CA ILE A 50 -11.98 -1.95 -2.67
C ILE A 50 -12.62 -1.85 -1.29
N GLY A 51 -12.49 -0.72 -0.61
CA GLY A 51 -13.05 -0.50 0.72
C GLY A 51 -14.56 -0.72 0.75
N LYS A 52 -15.29 -0.19 -0.22
CA LYS A 52 -16.75 -0.40 -0.35
C LYS A 52 -17.10 -1.90 -0.45
N ILE A 53 -16.33 -2.66 -1.23
CA ILE A 53 -16.60 -4.07 -1.50
C ILE A 53 -16.21 -4.93 -0.29
N LEU A 54 -15.00 -4.74 0.24
CA LEU A 54 -14.46 -5.58 1.32
C LEU A 54 -15.07 -5.30 2.70
N LYS A 55 -15.73 -4.16 2.89
CA LYS A 55 -16.35 -3.80 4.18
C LYS A 55 -17.23 -4.91 4.77
N LYS A 56 -18.03 -5.56 3.95
CA LYS A 56 -18.92 -6.67 4.37
C LYS A 56 -18.19 -7.99 4.64
N HIS A 57 -16.93 -8.10 4.24
CA HIS A 57 -16.07 -9.27 4.40
C HIS A 57 -14.92 -9.02 5.38
N ARG A 58 -14.91 -7.85 6.08
CA ARG A 58 -13.76 -7.36 6.83
C ARG A 58 -13.12 -8.39 7.75
N ASP A 59 -13.94 -9.16 8.46
CA ASP A 59 -13.49 -10.18 9.43
C ASP A 59 -12.88 -11.44 8.78
N ASN A 60 -13.06 -11.60 7.46
CA ASN A 60 -12.64 -12.80 6.73
C ASN A 60 -11.52 -12.52 5.72
N VAL A 61 -11.05 -11.27 5.64
CA VAL A 61 -10.04 -10.87 4.66
C VAL A 61 -8.90 -10.10 5.31
N VAL A 62 -7.73 -10.20 4.70
CA VAL A 62 -6.55 -9.41 5.00
C VAL A 62 -6.47 -8.27 3.99
N ILE A 63 -6.44 -7.03 4.47
CA ILE A 63 -6.30 -5.85 3.62
C ILE A 63 -4.88 -5.30 3.77
N ALA A 64 -4.14 -5.31 2.66
CA ALA A 64 -2.83 -4.67 2.55
C ALA A 64 -2.94 -3.40 1.71
N THR A 65 -2.30 -2.32 2.17
CA THR A 65 -2.11 -1.10 1.38
C THR A 65 -0.73 -0.50 1.61
N LYS A 66 -0.40 0.56 0.88
CA LYS A 66 0.96 1.10 0.83
C LYS A 66 0.94 2.61 0.92
N PHE A 67 1.95 3.17 1.62
CA PHE A 67 2.19 4.60 1.78
C PHE A 67 3.56 5.02 1.22
N GLY A 68 3.83 6.30 1.28
CA GLY A 68 5.16 6.86 1.08
C GLY A 68 5.48 7.21 -0.36
N ILE A 69 4.46 7.36 -1.20
CA ILE A 69 4.59 7.94 -2.53
C ILE A 69 3.65 9.14 -2.67
N GLY A 70 4.22 10.30 -2.98
CA GLY A 70 3.47 11.50 -3.37
C GLY A 70 3.52 11.72 -4.88
N PHE A 71 2.64 12.59 -5.35
CA PHE A 71 2.69 13.08 -6.72
C PHE A 71 3.53 14.37 -6.78
N ASP A 72 4.40 14.46 -7.78
CA ASP A 72 5.10 15.72 -8.07
C ASP A 72 4.09 16.78 -8.48
N THR A 73 3.75 17.66 -7.54
CA THR A 73 2.80 18.75 -7.76
C THR A 73 3.37 19.87 -8.66
N GLU A 74 4.69 19.93 -8.81
CA GLU A 74 5.38 20.92 -9.65
C GLU A 74 5.54 20.44 -11.09
N SER A 75 5.36 19.15 -11.34
CA SER A 75 5.42 18.58 -12.68
C SER A 75 4.30 19.15 -13.56
N LYS A 76 4.71 19.69 -14.70
CA LYS A 76 3.80 20.22 -15.74
C LYS A 76 3.32 19.12 -16.69
N THR A 77 3.75 17.88 -16.51
CA THR A 77 3.34 16.74 -17.34
C THR A 77 2.00 16.18 -16.89
N VAL A 78 1.24 15.66 -17.84
CA VAL A 78 -0.06 14.99 -17.56
C VAL A 78 0.14 13.80 -16.62
N ASN A 79 1.23 13.07 -16.79
CA ASN A 79 1.64 11.97 -15.90
C ASN A 79 2.63 12.53 -14.85
N LYS A 80 2.12 12.93 -13.71
CA LYS A 80 2.96 13.40 -12.61
C LYS A 80 3.90 12.30 -12.13
N SER A 81 5.17 12.64 -11.97
CA SER A 81 6.15 11.72 -11.41
C SER A 81 5.79 11.37 -9.97
N LEU A 82 5.99 10.10 -9.62
CA LEU A 82 5.83 9.63 -8.25
C LEU A 82 7.11 9.90 -7.48
N ILE A 83 6.99 10.60 -6.36
CA ILE A 83 8.13 10.96 -5.50
C ILE A 83 7.97 10.23 -4.16
N PRO A 84 8.99 9.47 -3.70
CA PRO A 84 9.01 8.94 -2.34
C PRO A 84 8.91 10.06 -1.30
N ASN A 85 8.05 9.88 -0.31
CA ASN A 85 7.92 10.78 0.81
C ASN A 85 7.45 10.00 2.06
N SER A 86 8.39 9.65 2.90
CA SER A 86 8.15 8.86 4.11
C SER A 86 8.41 9.65 5.41
N LYS A 87 8.23 10.97 5.39
CA LYS A 87 8.31 11.78 6.61
C LYS A 87 7.23 11.35 7.61
N PRO A 88 7.52 11.36 8.93
CA PRO A 88 6.58 10.90 9.96
C PRO A 88 5.18 11.50 9.87
N GLU A 89 5.09 12.82 9.65
CA GLU A 89 3.83 13.53 9.51
C GLU A 89 3.04 13.10 8.25
N VAL A 90 3.76 12.74 7.16
CA VAL A 90 3.15 12.24 5.93
C VAL A 90 2.62 10.83 6.14
N ILE A 91 3.40 9.95 6.77
CA ILE A 91 2.98 8.57 7.10
C ILE A 91 1.70 8.59 7.94
N ARG A 92 1.67 9.40 9.01
CA ARG A 92 0.51 9.52 9.90
C ARG A 92 -0.73 10.03 9.15
N LYS A 93 -0.57 11.00 8.26
CA LYS A 93 -1.66 11.48 7.41
C LYS A 93 -2.12 10.42 6.40
N SER A 94 -1.19 9.69 5.80
CA SER A 94 -1.48 8.62 4.83
C SER A 94 -2.30 7.50 5.45
N VAL A 95 -1.93 7.02 6.65
CA VAL A 95 -2.68 5.95 7.33
C VAL A 95 -4.12 6.37 7.63
N GLU A 96 -4.34 7.58 8.17
CA GLU A 96 -5.69 8.08 8.44
C GLU A 96 -6.55 8.17 7.17
N ASN A 97 -5.94 8.64 6.09
CA ASN A 97 -6.62 8.74 4.81
C ASN A 97 -6.95 7.35 4.24
N SER A 98 -6.03 6.39 4.33
CA SER A 98 -6.24 5.01 3.87
C SER A 98 -7.35 4.31 4.68
N LEU A 99 -7.33 4.43 6.01
CA LEU A 99 -8.40 3.91 6.88
C LEU A 99 -9.78 4.46 6.47
N ARG A 100 -9.85 5.77 6.23
CA ARG A 100 -11.10 6.41 5.80
C ARG A 100 -11.58 5.91 4.43
N ARG A 101 -10.67 5.78 3.43
CA ARG A 101 -11.02 5.30 2.08
C ARG A 101 -11.41 3.83 2.07
N LEU A 102 -10.70 3.01 2.84
CA LEU A 102 -10.98 1.59 3.00
C LEU A 102 -12.23 1.32 3.87
N GLY A 103 -12.67 2.32 4.65
CA GLY A 103 -13.85 2.19 5.52
C GLY A 103 -13.65 1.18 6.66
N THR A 104 -12.44 1.09 7.19
CA THR A 104 -12.01 0.17 8.27
C THR A 104 -11.32 0.93 9.39
N ASP A 105 -11.29 0.37 10.57
CA ASP A 105 -10.61 0.91 11.76
C ASP A 105 -9.13 0.51 11.85
N HIS A 106 -8.72 -0.53 11.12
CA HIS A 106 -7.32 -0.95 11.04
C HIS A 106 -6.96 -1.51 9.67
N ILE A 107 -5.66 -1.47 9.33
CA ILE A 107 -5.05 -2.10 8.16
C ILE A 107 -4.25 -3.32 8.63
N ASP A 108 -4.46 -4.47 8.02
CA ASP A 108 -3.78 -5.69 8.43
C ASP A 108 -2.29 -5.68 8.08
N LEU A 109 -1.93 -5.15 6.91
CA LEU A 109 -0.53 -5.06 6.48
C LEU A 109 -0.27 -3.75 5.74
N TYR A 110 0.61 -2.93 6.31
CA TYR A 110 0.91 -1.59 5.79
C TYR A 110 2.34 -1.54 5.25
N TYR A 111 2.51 -1.33 3.95
CA TYR A 111 3.82 -1.31 3.30
C TYR A 111 4.35 0.10 3.09
N GLN A 112 5.65 0.33 3.33
CA GLN A 112 6.36 1.41 2.66
C GLN A 112 6.51 1.05 1.18
N HIS A 113 5.88 1.83 0.29
CA HIS A 113 5.77 1.50 -1.15
C HIS A 113 7.09 1.62 -1.88
N ARG A 114 7.91 2.62 -1.51
CA ARG A 114 9.27 2.83 -1.98
C ARG A 114 10.11 3.43 -0.89
N TYR A 115 11.38 3.07 -0.85
CA TYR A 115 12.35 3.70 0.04
C TYR A 115 12.48 5.19 -0.29
N ASP A 116 12.47 6.03 0.75
CA ASP A 116 12.74 7.46 0.67
C ASP A 116 14.17 7.72 1.16
N PRO A 117 15.10 8.12 0.29
CA PRO A 117 16.50 8.35 0.67
C PRO A 117 16.69 9.57 1.58
N ASN A 118 15.66 10.40 1.74
CA ASN A 118 15.71 11.61 2.58
C ASN A 118 15.25 11.34 4.02
N VAL A 119 14.75 10.15 4.33
CA VAL A 119 14.26 9.76 5.65
C VAL A 119 14.91 8.45 6.08
N PRO A 120 15.64 8.42 7.21
CA PRO A 120 16.21 7.18 7.73
C PRO A 120 15.15 6.09 7.89
N ILE A 121 15.45 4.88 7.46
CA ILE A 121 14.49 3.77 7.53
C ILE A 121 14.13 3.42 8.98
N GLU A 122 15.02 3.68 9.91
CA GLU A 122 14.82 3.50 11.35
C GLU A 122 13.74 4.46 11.89
N GLU A 123 13.67 5.68 11.36
CA GLU A 123 12.62 6.65 11.70
C GLU A 123 11.25 6.19 11.18
N VAL A 124 11.20 5.70 9.94
CA VAL A 124 9.99 5.07 9.39
C VAL A 124 9.53 3.90 10.25
N ALA A 125 10.46 2.99 10.62
CA ALA A 125 10.17 1.85 11.47
C ALA A 125 9.65 2.25 12.87
N GLY A 126 10.17 3.35 13.43
CA GLY A 126 9.65 3.94 14.68
C GLY A 126 8.19 4.37 14.57
N VAL A 127 7.83 5.04 13.48
CA VAL A 127 6.43 5.40 13.21
C VAL A 127 5.54 4.15 13.05
N MET A 128 6.03 3.08 12.40
CA MET A 128 5.28 1.83 12.28
C MET A 128 5.02 1.19 13.64
N ALA A 129 6.02 1.18 14.54
CA ALA A 129 5.84 0.68 15.91
C ALA A 129 4.75 1.46 16.67
N ASP A 130 4.72 2.79 16.52
CA ASP A 130 3.67 3.63 17.09
C ASP A 130 2.28 3.28 16.52
N LEU A 131 2.16 3.16 15.19
CA LEU A 131 0.89 2.86 14.53
C LEU A 131 0.34 1.47 14.92
N ILE A 132 1.23 0.49 15.13
CA ILE A 132 0.86 -0.83 15.68
C ILE A 132 0.32 -0.68 17.11
N LYS A 133 1.02 0.06 17.96
CA LYS A 133 0.60 0.34 19.35
C LYS A 133 -0.72 1.10 19.41
N GLU A 134 -0.97 2.00 18.47
CA GLU A 134 -2.23 2.74 18.33
C GLU A 134 -3.38 1.87 17.76
N GLY A 135 -3.09 0.65 17.30
CA GLY A 135 -4.07 -0.27 16.71
C GLY A 135 -4.53 0.13 15.30
N LYS A 136 -3.84 1.09 14.64
CA LYS A 136 -4.18 1.53 13.28
C LYS A 136 -3.70 0.58 12.20
N ILE A 137 -2.63 -0.16 12.49
CA ILE A 137 -2.13 -1.25 11.65
C ILE A 137 -1.81 -2.45 12.54
N THR A 138 -1.90 -3.67 12.02
CA THR A 138 -1.52 -4.86 12.77
C THR A 138 -0.12 -5.33 12.43
N HIS A 139 0.29 -5.18 11.17
CA HIS A 139 1.59 -5.59 10.65
C HIS A 139 2.11 -4.56 9.64
N TRP A 140 3.42 -4.58 9.40
CA TRP A 140 4.00 -3.74 8.37
C TRP A 140 5.05 -4.46 7.54
N GLY A 141 5.42 -3.85 6.41
CA GLY A 141 6.38 -4.40 5.49
C GLY A 141 7.07 -3.35 4.63
N LEU A 142 8.01 -3.83 3.81
CA LEU A 142 8.75 -3.01 2.85
C LEU A 142 8.52 -3.51 1.42
N SER A 143 8.46 -2.58 0.47
CA SER A 143 8.36 -2.90 -0.96
C SER A 143 9.56 -2.36 -1.71
N GLU A 144 10.09 -3.16 -2.67
CA GLU A 144 11.24 -2.82 -3.53
C GLU A 144 12.44 -2.33 -2.68
N THR A 145 12.89 -3.18 -1.77
CA THR A 145 13.91 -2.90 -0.78
C THR A 145 15.10 -3.86 -0.89
N ASN A 146 16.18 -3.59 -0.17
CA ASN A 146 17.38 -4.41 -0.09
C ASN A 146 17.64 -4.92 1.33
N GLU A 147 18.58 -5.84 1.46
CA GLU A 147 18.93 -6.49 2.73
C GLU A 147 19.34 -5.50 3.82
N GLU A 148 20.13 -4.48 3.50
CA GLU A 148 20.62 -3.50 4.47
C GLU A 148 19.44 -2.73 5.12
N LEU A 149 18.53 -2.23 4.31
CA LEU A 149 17.34 -1.51 4.78
C LEU A 149 16.41 -2.41 5.59
N ILE A 150 16.24 -3.67 5.16
CA ILE A 150 15.46 -4.67 5.90
C ILE A 150 16.05 -4.86 7.31
N ARG A 151 17.36 -5.08 7.43
CA ARG A 151 18.00 -5.32 8.73
C ARG A 151 17.90 -4.12 9.65
N LYS A 152 18.13 -2.90 9.14
CA LYS A 152 17.99 -1.66 9.91
C LYS A 152 16.57 -1.45 10.42
N ALA A 153 15.59 -1.57 9.54
CA ALA A 153 14.19 -1.40 9.89
C ALA A 153 13.70 -2.47 10.89
N ASN A 154 14.06 -3.74 10.66
CA ASN A 154 13.68 -4.86 11.52
C ASN A 154 14.27 -4.76 12.93
N ALA A 155 15.40 -4.10 13.10
CA ALA A 155 16.02 -3.89 14.40
C ALA A 155 15.21 -2.91 15.28
N VAL A 156 14.42 -2.02 14.68
CA VAL A 156 13.57 -1.03 15.37
C VAL A 156 12.15 -1.58 15.54
N CYS A 157 11.55 -2.09 14.48
CA CYS A 157 10.21 -2.67 14.46
C CYS A 157 10.23 -3.91 13.57
N PRO A 158 9.91 -5.12 14.09
CA PRO A 158 9.94 -6.34 13.31
C PRO A 158 9.08 -6.26 12.04
N ILE A 159 9.69 -6.60 10.90
CA ILE A 159 9.03 -6.62 9.59
C ILE A 159 8.30 -7.94 9.41
N THR A 160 7.05 -7.89 8.96
CA THR A 160 6.25 -9.07 8.69
C THR A 160 6.39 -9.56 7.25
N ALA A 161 6.53 -8.66 6.29
CA ALA A 161 6.52 -9.01 4.87
C ALA A 161 7.40 -8.10 4.01
N ILE A 162 7.86 -8.65 2.89
CA ILE A 162 8.58 -7.93 1.85
C ILE A 162 7.89 -8.20 0.52
N GLN A 163 7.68 -7.13 -0.27
CA GLN A 163 7.07 -7.21 -1.59
C GLN A 163 8.04 -6.66 -2.64
N ASN A 164 8.81 -7.54 -3.25
CA ASN A 164 9.76 -7.19 -4.30
C ASN A 164 9.30 -7.73 -5.65
N ARG A 165 9.56 -6.98 -6.73
CA ARG A 165 9.26 -7.43 -8.08
C ARG A 165 10.26 -8.52 -8.50
N TYR A 166 9.75 -9.72 -8.76
CA TYR A 166 10.50 -10.85 -9.26
C TYR A 166 9.79 -11.51 -10.44
N SER A 167 10.48 -11.63 -11.56
CA SER A 167 9.93 -12.26 -12.78
C SER A 167 11.06 -12.67 -13.71
N MET A 168 10.75 -13.33 -14.82
CA MET A 168 11.73 -13.63 -15.88
C MET A 168 12.48 -12.40 -16.38
N MET A 169 11.88 -11.20 -16.30
CA MET A 169 12.46 -9.92 -16.73
C MET A 169 12.99 -9.07 -15.58
N ALA A 170 12.77 -9.45 -14.33
CA ALA A 170 13.20 -8.70 -13.16
C ALA A 170 13.88 -9.65 -12.16
N ARG A 171 15.18 -9.88 -12.37
CA ARG A 171 15.99 -10.88 -11.66
C ARG A 171 17.14 -10.26 -10.85
N HIS A 172 17.10 -8.97 -10.58
CA HIS A 172 18.18 -8.22 -9.92
C HIS A 172 18.40 -8.62 -8.44
N TYR A 173 17.54 -9.45 -7.86
CA TYR A 173 17.71 -10.02 -6.51
C TYR A 173 18.44 -11.38 -6.50
N GLU A 174 18.85 -11.90 -7.65
CA GLU A 174 19.54 -13.19 -7.75
C GLU A 174 21.06 -13.09 -7.61
N ASN A 175 21.63 -11.88 -7.58
CA ASN A 175 23.09 -11.63 -7.53
C ASN A 175 23.50 -11.06 -6.17
#